data_92ffdbb0d487ec214257d02ae5a4fbea
#
_entry.id   92ffdbb0d487ec214257d02ae5a4fbea
#
_cell.length_a   1.000
_cell.length_b   1.000
_cell.length_c   1.000
_cell.angle_alpha   90.00
_cell.angle_beta   90.00
_cell.angle_gamma   90.00
#
_symmetry.space_group_name_H-M   'P 1'
#
loop_
_entity.id
_entity.type
_entity.pdbx_description
1 polymer ?
#
loop_
_entity_poly.entity_id
_entity_poly.type
_entity_poly.pdbx_seq_one_letter_code
_entity_poly.pdbx_strand_id
1 'polypeptide(L)'
;LKKSKLMPSYPASRGICALGGMINNNSGGEKSLTLGKTLDYVTELEVILRDGKKYTLKKLNKEELMEKMDQEDFEGEIYRKIHKLVEDKYDLIKNAKPNVSKNSTAYNIWDVWDRESFDLTKLFVGSQGTLGVTTDIKLRLVHYEKFSGLLAISLNDMGKLPHLINDIVATKPESFEVFDDHTMKLALQFMPQFVKILGLWGTIGMGFQFLPQLLTFIFKGLPKFTMLVEFEGDTQAEVVEKIENLKKQIDHYGLKINLAEKKAQADRYWVIRRESFNLLRKNVKDKQCIFYALFTCT
;
A
#
# COMPACT_ATOMS: atom_id res chain seq x y z
N LEU A 1 8.80 7.53 -16.27
CA LEU A 1 9.70 8.02 -15.20
C LEU A 1 10.73 9.03 -15.74
N LYS A 2 10.34 9.88 -16.71
CA LYS A 2 11.23 10.89 -17.33
C LYS A 2 11.84 11.89 -16.32
N LYS A 3 11.29 12.01 -15.09
CA LYS A 3 11.70 12.99 -14.07
C LYS A 3 12.13 12.35 -12.75
N SER A 4 12.41 11.06 -12.69
CA SER A 4 12.78 10.34 -11.45
C SER A 4 11.81 10.63 -10.29
N LYS A 5 10.51 10.65 -10.58
CA LYS A 5 9.45 10.91 -9.62
C LYS A 5 8.41 9.79 -9.65
N LEU A 6 7.85 9.47 -8.48
CA LEU A 6 6.89 8.40 -8.27
C LEU A 6 5.72 8.91 -7.42
N MET A 7 4.51 8.46 -7.74
CA MET A 7 3.35 8.44 -6.83
C MET A 7 3.39 7.12 -6.07
N PRO A 8 3.76 7.09 -4.77
CA PRO A 8 4.12 5.84 -4.10
C PRO A 8 2.93 5.01 -3.61
N SER A 9 1.78 5.65 -3.38
CA SER A 9 0.58 4.99 -2.80
C SER A 9 -0.28 4.24 -3.82
N TYR A 10 0.30 3.77 -4.93
CA TYR A 10 -0.44 3.01 -5.94
C TYR A 10 -0.87 1.63 -5.40
N PRO A 11 -2.14 1.19 -5.63
CA PRO A 11 -2.60 -0.12 -5.22
C PRO A 11 -2.07 -1.26 -6.12
N ALA A 12 -2.21 -2.50 -5.68
CA ALA A 12 -1.89 -3.67 -6.50
C ALA A 12 -2.68 -3.68 -7.83
N SER A 13 -3.87 -3.08 -7.85
CA SER A 13 -4.72 -2.92 -9.04
C SER A 13 -4.31 -1.75 -9.97
N ARG A 14 -3.12 -1.19 -9.82
CA ARG A 14 -2.65 0.00 -10.57
C ARG A 14 -2.80 -0.06 -12.09
N GLY A 15 -2.83 -1.26 -12.67
CA GLY A 15 -3.03 -1.44 -14.11
C GLY A 15 -4.44 -1.17 -14.60
N ILE A 16 -5.43 -1.11 -13.70
CA ILE A 16 -6.85 -0.96 -14.01
C ILE A 16 -7.57 0.10 -13.15
N CYS A 17 -6.89 0.70 -12.18
CA CYS A 17 -7.48 1.73 -11.33
C CYS A 17 -7.39 3.12 -11.96
N ALA A 18 -8.35 3.98 -11.62
CA ALA A 18 -8.31 5.40 -11.94
C ALA A 18 -7.85 6.21 -10.69
N LEU A 19 -7.26 7.39 -10.90
CA LEU A 19 -6.82 8.26 -9.82
C LEU A 19 -7.97 8.65 -8.88
N GLY A 20 -9.16 8.98 -9.42
CA GLY A 20 -10.34 9.27 -8.60
C GLY A 20 -10.72 8.09 -7.68
N GLY A 21 -10.62 6.85 -8.18
CA GLY A 21 -10.83 5.65 -7.36
C GLY A 21 -9.77 5.51 -6.26
N MET A 22 -8.50 5.82 -6.55
CA MET A 22 -7.43 5.81 -5.54
C MET A 22 -7.68 6.84 -4.43
N ILE A 23 -8.12 8.06 -4.78
CA ILE A 23 -8.47 9.12 -3.84
C ILE A 23 -9.64 8.66 -2.96
N ASN A 24 -10.75 8.28 -3.57
CA ASN A 24 -11.97 7.92 -2.83
C ASN A 24 -11.80 6.71 -1.92
N ASN A 25 -10.88 5.79 -2.26
CA ASN A 25 -10.57 4.62 -1.44
C ASN A 25 -9.43 4.84 -0.43
N ASN A 26 -8.79 6.02 -0.43
CA ASN A 26 -7.53 6.25 0.29
C ASN A 26 -6.54 5.10 0.05
N SER A 27 -6.28 4.81 -1.21
CA SER A 27 -5.52 3.63 -1.61
C SER A 27 -4.10 3.63 -1.04
N GLY A 28 -3.63 2.44 -0.73
CA GLY A 28 -2.25 2.13 -0.43
C GLY A 28 -1.86 0.84 -1.14
N GLY A 29 -0.61 0.51 -1.10
CA GLY A 29 -0.07 -0.67 -1.76
C GLY A 29 1.22 -1.16 -1.12
N GLU A 30 2.03 -1.83 -1.89
CA GLU A 30 3.28 -2.48 -1.47
C GLU A 30 4.31 -1.54 -0.82
N LYS A 31 4.24 -0.22 -1.11
CA LYS A 31 5.13 0.81 -0.53
C LYS A 31 4.49 1.60 0.61
N SER A 32 3.28 1.26 1.03
CA SER A 32 2.57 2.04 2.06
C SER A 32 3.17 1.91 3.45
N LEU A 33 3.98 0.89 3.71
CA LEU A 33 4.66 0.69 4.98
C LEU A 33 5.56 1.89 5.32
N THR A 34 6.38 2.31 4.37
CA THR A 34 7.36 3.39 4.55
C THR A 34 6.86 4.73 4.03
N LEU A 35 6.13 4.71 2.90
CA LEU A 35 5.76 5.92 2.17
C LEU A 35 4.31 6.37 2.41
N GLY A 36 3.53 5.66 3.23
CA GLY A 36 2.16 6.05 3.55
C GLY A 36 1.15 5.79 2.43
N LYS A 37 0.01 6.49 2.49
CA LYS A 37 -1.14 6.28 1.61
C LYS A 37 -1.47 7.48 0.76
N THR A 38 -2.49 7.37 -0.06
CA THR A 38 -2.95 8.45 -0.96
C THR A 38 -3.23 9.76 -0.21
N LEU A 39 -3.79 9.69 1.00
CA LEU A 39 -4.06 10.84 1.87
C LEU A 39 -2.83 11.72 2.13
N ASP A 40 -1.64 11.12 2.16
CA ASP A 40 -0.38 11.80 2.49
C ASP A 40 0.18 12.60 1.31
N TYR A 41 -0.36 12.36 0.11
CA TYR A 41 0.14 12.94 -1.15
C TYR A 41 -0.81 13.91 -1.83
N VAL A 42 -2.09 13.94 -1.45
CA VAL A 42 -3.06 14.88 -1.99
C VAL A 42 -2.79 16.27 -1.41
N THR A 43 -2.58 17.24 -2.29
CA THR A 43 -2.35 18.64 -1.92
C THR A 43 -3.53 19.54 -2.28
N GLU A 44 -4.30 19.18 -3.31
CA GLU A 44 -5.47 19.92 -3.75
C GLU A 44 -6.42 19.00 -4.51
N LEU A 45 -7.72 19.22 -4.39
CA LEU A 45 -8.77 18.54 -5.14
C LEU A 45 -9.73 19.58 -5.75
N GLU A 46 -10.07 19.42 -7.03
CA GLU A 46 -11.29 20.02 -7.55
C GLU A 46 -12.44 19.03 -7.43
N VAL A 47 -13.55 19.47 -6.86
CA VAL A 47 -14.70 18.62 -6.56
C VAL A 47 -16.00 19.27 -6.99
N ILE A 48 -16.95 18.47 -7.48
CA ILE A 48 -18.33 18.89 -7.71
C ILE A 48 -19.16 18.41 -6.52
N LEU A 49 -19.80 19.35 -5.82
CA LEU A 49 -20.63 19.05 -4.66
C LEU A 49 -22.12 18.91 -5.04
N ARG A 50 -23.00 18.70 -4.04
CA ARG A 50 -24.43 18.42 -4.24
C ARG A 50 -25.22 19.54 -4.93
N ASP A 51 -24.71 20.77 -4.90
CA ASP A 51 -25.29 21.93 -5.58
C ASP A 51 -24.92 22.00 -7.08
N GLY A 52 -24.12 21.04 -7.58
CA GLY A 52 -23.65 20.97 -8.96
C GLY A 52 -22.51 21.90 -9.31
N LYS A 53 -21.99 22.68 -8.36
CA LYS A 53 -20.88 23.61 -8.59
C LYS A 53 -19.54 22.95 -8.29
N LYS A 54 -18.50 23.50 -8.93
CA LYS A 54 -17.11 23.08 -8.75
C LYS A 54 -16.43 23.91 -7.68
N TYR A 55 -15.70 23.25 -6.79
CA TYR A 55 -14.96 23.84 -5.68
C TYR A 55 -13.53 23.30 -5.63
N THR A 56 -12.60 24.14 -5.16
CA THR A 56 -11.20 23.75 -4.95
C THR A 56 -10.95 23.58 -3.47
N LEU A 57 -10.62 22.36 -3.08
CA LEU A 57 -10.24 22.02 -1.71
C LEU A 57 -8.73 21.94 -1.60
N LYS A 58 -8.15 22.67 -0.67
CA LYS A 58 -6.72 22.67 -0.32
C LYS A 58 -6.55 22.92 1.17
N LYS A 59 -5.34 22.75 1.67
CA LYS A 59 -4.98 23.15 3.02
C LYS A 59 -5.05 24.69 3.12
N LEU A 60 -5.76 25.20 4.12
CA LEU A 60 -5.97 26.63 4.41
C LEU A 60 -5.28 26.99 5.73
N ASN A 61 -4.69 28.19 5.81
CA ASN A 61 -4.32 28.80 7.06
C ASN A 61 -5.55 29.41 7.76
N LYS A 62 -5.37 30.07 8.92
CA LYS A 62 -6.48 30.68 9.70
C LYS A 62 -7.18 31.80 8.95
N GLU A 63 -6.41 32.66 8.28
CA GLU A 63 -6.94 33.79 7.51
C GLU A 63 -7.78 33.29 6.32
N GLU A 64 -7.23 32.37 5.51
CA GLU A 64 -7.95 31.76 4.39
C GLU A 64 -9.22 31.02 4.86
N LEU A 65 -9.18 30.38 6.03
CA LEU A 65 -10.35 29.72 6.62
C LEU A 65 -11.43 30.74 6.99
N MET A 66 -11.07 31.85 7.61
CA MET A 66 -12.01 32.91 7.94
C MET A 66 -12.67 33.47 6.69
N GLU A 67 -11.88 33.80 5.65
CA GLU A 67 -12.42 34.24 4.35
C GLU A 67 -13.44 33.22 3.76
N LYS A 68 -13.17 31.93 3.89
CA LYS A 68 -14.11 30.88 3.45
C LYS A 68 -15.38 30.85 4.30
N MET A 69 -15.26 30.99 5.61
CA MET A 69 -16.41 31.00 6.52
C MET A 69 -17.29 32.26 6.39
N ASP A 70 -16.72 33.36 5.97
CA ASP A 70 -17.47 34.62 5.76
C ASP A 70 -18.31 34.63 4.47
N GLN A 71 -18.10 33.67 3.55
CA GLN A 71 -18.92 33.51 2.35
C GLN A 71 -20.34 33.12 2.72
N GLU A 72 -21.35 33.80 2.16
CA GLU A 72 -22.77 33.49 2.40
C GLU A 72 -23.34 32.36 1.50
N ASP A 73 -22.48 31.72 0.72
CA ASP A 73 -22.83 30.68 -0.22
C ASP A 73 -22.75 29.27 0.39
N PHE A 74 -22.98 28.24 -0.45
CA PHE A 74 -22.94 26.84 -0.06
C PHE A 74 -21.53 26.38 0.38
N GLU A 75 -20.48 26.95 -0.20
CA GLU A 75 -19.10 26.64 0.21
C GLU A 75 -18.85 27.14 1.64
N GLY A 76 -19.18 28.39 1.92
CA GLY A 76 -19.04 28.98 3.25
C GLY A 76 -19.85 28.24 4.31
N GLU A 77 -21.08 27.80 3.96
CA GLU A 77 -21.87 26.97 4.86
C GLU A 77 -21.15 25.66 5.26
N ILE A 78 -20.48 24.99 4.30
CA ILE A 78 -19.72 23.76 4.56
C ILE A 78 -18.56 24.06 5.52
N TYR A 79 -17.75 25.09 5.22
CA TYR A 79 -16.61 25.44 6.06
C TYR A 79 -17.06 25.79 7.49
N ARG A 80 -18.08 26.60 7.67
CA ARG A 80 -18.65 26.93 9.00
C ARG A 80 -19.11 25.69 9.76
N LYS A 81 -19.89 24.80 9.10
CA LYS A 81 -20.43 23.60 9.76
C LYS A 81 -19.36 22.60 10.15
N ILE A 82 -18.41 22.33 9.26
CA ILE A 82 -17.34 21.38 9.54
C ILE A 82 -16.39 21.96 10.60
N HIS A 83 -15.99 23.24 10.49
CA HIS A 83 -15.14 23.88 11.48
C HIS A 83 -15.79 23.83 12.87
N LYS A 84 -17.08 24.24 12.97
CA LYS A 84 -17.82 24.15 14.24
C LYS A 84 -17.83 22.72 14.80
N LEU A 85 -18.11 21.71 13.98
CA LEU A 85 -18.14 20.31 14.40
C LEU A 85 -16.80 19.86 14.97
N VAL A 86 -15.69 20.15 14.25
CA VAL A 86 -14.36 19.68 14.65
C VAL A 86 -13.79 20.47 15.81
N GLU A 87 -14.14 21.77 15.98
CA GLU A 87 -13.71 22.55 17.14
C GLU A 87 -14.52 22.20 18.40
N ASP A 88 -15.86 22.14 18.30
CA ASP A 88 -16.73 21.79 19.45
C ASP A 88 -16.40 20.41 20.04
N LYS A 89 -15.85 19.49 19.23
CA LYS A 89 -15.54 18.10 19.63
C LYS A 89 -14.06 17.77 19.42
N TYR A 90 -13.19 18.75 19.49
CA TYR A 90 -11.78 18.61 19.12
C TYR A 90 -11.08 17.43 19.81
N ASP A 91 -11.11 17.39 21.12
CA ASP A 91 -10.42 16.33 21.88
C ASP A 91 -11.02 14.95 21.66
N LEU A 92 -12.35 14.86 21.54
CA LEU A 92 -13.02 13.59 21.20
C LEU A 92 -12.57 13.07 19.84
N ILE A 93 -12.53 13.94 18.82
CA ILE A 93 -12.13 13.59 17.47
C ILE A 93 -10.66 13.21 17.40
N LYS A 94 -9.77 13.95 18.05
CA LYS A 94 -8.34 13.65 18.08
C LYS A 94 -8.05 12.31 18.77
N ASN A 95 -8.70 12.04 19.89
CA ASN A 95 -8.53 10.79 20.65
C ASN A 95 -9.19 9.58 19.96
N ALA A 96 -10.13 9.79 19.04
CA ALA A 96 -10.77 8.73 18.28
C ALA A 96 -9.88 8.24 17.10
N LYS A 97 -8.77 8.91 16.79
CA LYS A 97 -7.85 8.47 15.73
C LYS A 97 -7.27 7.10 16.08
N PRO A 98 -7.48 6.06 15.25
CA PRO A 98 -6.93 4.74 15.50
C PRO A 98 -5.39 4.80 15.55
N ASN A 99 -4.80 4.20 16.59
CA ASN A 99 -3.34 4.07 16.70
C ASN A 99 -2.86 2.84 15.93
N VAL A 100 -2.95 2.93 14.61
CA VAL A 100 -2.51 1.88 13.67
C VAL A 100 -1.77 2.53 12.51
N SER A 101 -0.82 1.80 11.93
CA SER A 101 -0.03 2.27 10.78
C SER A 101 -0.86 2.44 9.50
N LYS A 102 -1.96 1.67 9.38
CA LYS A 102 -2.86 1.74 8.22
C LYS A 102 -4.31 1.75 8.65
N ASN A 103 -5.00 2.84 8.31
CA ASN A 103 -6.45 2.96 8.47
C ASN A 103 -7.06 3.53 7.17
N SER A 104 -8.06 2.85 6.63
CA SER A 104 -8.86 3.29 5.48
C SER A 104 -10.35 3.21 5.79
N THR A 105 -10.71 3.18 7.09
CA THR A 105 -12.08 3.06 7.55
C THR A 105 -12.67 4.43 7.83
N ALA A 106 -13.86 4.70 7.32
CA ALA A 106 -14.61 5.93 7.53
C ALA A 106 -13.89 7.21 7.07
N TYR A 107 -14.47 8.37 7.41
CA TYR A 107 -13.93 9.68 7.08
C TYR A 107 -12.76 10.03 8.00
N ASN A 108 -11.67 10.56 7.43
CA ASN A 108 -10.48 10.96 8.17
C ASN A 108 -10.67 12.37 8.79
N ILE A 109 -11.63 12.48 9.70
CA ILE A 109 -12.03 13.77 10.30
C ILE A 109 -10.98 14.32 11.28
N TRP A 110 -10.18 13.47 11.89
CA TRP A 110 -9.15 13.88 12.89
C TRP A 110 -7.98 14.66 12.32
N ASP A 111 -7.78 14.65 10.99
CA ASP A 111 -6.70 15.38 10.32
C ASP A 111 -7.22 16.63 9.57
N VAL A 112 -8.52 16.95 9.68
CA VAL A 112 -9.14 18.13 9.03
C VAL A 112 -8.70 19.44 9.68
N TRP A 113 -8.57 19.48 11.01
CA TRP A 113 -8.27 20.67 11.79
C TRP A 113 -7.23 20.39 12.87
N ASP A 114 -6.17 21.17 12.92
CA ASP A 114 -5.09 21.09 13.93
C ASP A 114 -4.93 22.35 14.78
N ARG A 115 -5.90 23.28 14.70
CA ARG A 115 -5.90 24.62 15.30
C ARG A 115 -4.92 25.59 14.67
N GLU A 116 -4.20 25.18 13.64
CA GLU A 116 -3.32 26.05 12.83
C GLU A 116 -3.74 26.04 11.36
N SER A 117 -4.19 24.90 10.86
CA SER A 117 -4.59 24.73 9.46
C SER A 117 -5.83 23.86 9.31
N PHE A 118 -6.63 24.15 8.30
CA PHE A 118 -7.87 23.46 7.98
C PHE A 118 -7.80 22.84 6.58
N ASP A 119 -8.05 21.53 6.47
CA ASP A 119 -7.86 20.79 5.23
C ASP A 119 -9.01 19.81 4.95
N LEU A 120 -9.97 20.24 4.11
CA LEU A 120 -11.08 19.39 3.68
C LEU A 120 -10.65 18.28 2.72
N THR A 121 -9.46 18.33 2.13
CA THR A 121 -8.97 17.22 1.30
C THR A 121 -8.85 15.94 2.13
N LYS A 122 -8.54 16.08 3.44
CA LYS A 122 -8.44 14.95 4.39
C LYS A 122 -9.76 14.22 4.58
N LEU A 123 -10.88 14.94 4.49
CA LEU A 123 -12.22 14.36 4.58
C LEU A 123 -12.64 13.66 3.28
N PHE A 124 -12.26 14.25 2.12
CA PHE A 124 -12.60 13.74 0.80
C PHE A 124 -11.83 12.46 0.45
N VAL A 125 -10.55 12.38 0.82
CA VAL A 125 -9.74 11.18 0.60
C VAL A 125 -10.24 10.06 1.51
N GLY A 126 -10.69 8.97 0.90
CA GLY A 126 -11.31 7.84 1.60
C GLY A 126 -12.82 7.94 1.75
N SER A 127 -13.47 8.96 1.17
CA SER A 127 -14.92 9.17 1.27
C SER A 127 -15.77 8.16 0.49
N GLN A 128 -15.16 7.29 -0.30
CA GLN A 128 -15.84 6.31 -1.15
C GLN A 128 -16.85 6.95 -2.15
N GLY A 129 -16.60 8.21 -2.53
CA GLY A 129 -17.46 8.97 -3.45
C GLY A 129 -18.76 9.51 -2.82
N THR A 130 -18.91 9.46 -1.50
CA THR A 130 -20.16 9.89 -0.82
C THR A 130 -20.27 11.39 -0.62
N LEU A 131 -19.16 12.14 -0.74
CA LEU A 131 -19.14 13.59 -0.48
C LEU A 131 -19.23 14.44 -1.76
N GLY A 132 -18.94 13.87 -2.92
CA GLY A 132 -18.96 14.56 -4.20
C GLY A 132 -18.16 13.85 -5.26
N VAL A 133 -18.04 14.48 -6.45
CA VAL A 133 -17.28 13.94 -7.58
C VAL A 133 -15.97 14.71 -7.72
N THR A 134 -14.84 14.00 -7.63
CA THR A 134 -13.51 14.58 -7.85
C THR A 134 -13.22 14.67 -9.35
N THR A 135 -12.92 15.89 -9.84
CA THR A 135 -12.67 16.19 -11.25
C THR A 135 -11.21 16.45 -11.57
N ASP A 136 -10.46 17.04 -10.64
CA ASP A 136 -9.02 17.28 -10.78
C ASP A 136 -8.28 17.00 -9.47
N ILE A 137 -7.01 16.61 -9.56
CA ILE A 137 -6.22 16.16 -8.42
C ILE A 137 -4.79 16.67 -8.54
N LYS A 138 -4.30 17.40 -7.54
CA LYS A 138 -2.88 17.71 -7.40
C LYS A 138 -2.24 16.78 -6.37
N LEU A 139 -1.17 16.11 -6.79
CA LEU A 139 -0.44 15.13 -5.98
C LEU A 139 1.02 15.56 -5.80
N ARG A 140 1.51 15.45 -4.57
CA ARG A 140 2.94 15.47 -4.30
C ARG A 140 3.56 14.15 -4.76
N LEU A 141 4.66 14.23 -5.48
CA LEU A 141 5.44 13.06 -5.91
C LEU A 141 6.71 12.94 -5.09
N VAL A 142 7.17 11.72 -4.87
CA VAL A 142 8.43 11.43 -4.19
C VAL A 142 9.54 11.13 -5.18
N HIS A 143 10.77 11.13 -4.70
CA HIS A 143 11.91 10.62 -5.45
C HIS A 143 11.73 9.13 -5.77
N TYR A 144 12.16 8.71 -6.95
CA TYR A 144 12.16 7.30 -7.36
C TYR A 144 13.57 6.75 -7.20
N GLU A 145 13.75 5.83 -6.29
CA GLU A 145 15.00 5.12 -6.08
C GLU A 145 15.25 4.12 -7.21
N LYS A 146 16.50 4.05 -7.66
CA LYS A 146 16.84 3.34 -8.93
C LYS A 146 17.12 1.86 -8.73
N PHE A 147 17.59 1.50 -7.55
CA PHE A 147 18.01 0.14 -7.23
C PHE A 147 17.09 -0.46 -6.19
N SER A 148 16.80 -1.74 -6.33
CA SER A 148 16.06 -2.50 -5.34
C SER A 148 16.63 -3.90 -5.20
N GLY A 149 16.46 -4.48 -4.02
CA GLY A 149 16.80 -5.86 -3.72
C GLY A 149 15.69 -6.51 -2.90
N LEU A 150 15.29 -7.72 -3.29
CA LEU A 150 14.21 -8.46 -2.66
C LEU A 150 14.74 -9.73 -2.01
N LEU A 151 14.42 -9.90 -0.72
CA LEU A 151 14.64 -11.16 -0.01
C LEU A 151 13.32 -11.91 0.11
N ALA A 152 13.36 -13.21 -0.18
CA ALA A 152 12.30 -14.15 0.12
C ALA A 152 12.75 -15.05 1.28
N ILE A 153 12.12 -14.90 2.43
CA ILE A 153 12.45 -15.57 3.68
C ILE A 153 11.40 -16.65 3.97
N SER A 154 11.82 -17.89 4.18
CA SER A 154 10.92 -19.02 4.46
C SER A 154 10.91 -19.35 5.95
N LEU A 155 9.70 -19.45 6.55
CA LEU A 155 9.48 -19.79 7.96
C LEU A 155 8.48 -20.93 8.10
N ASN A 156 8.79 -21.91 8.98
CA ASN A 156 7.90 -23.03 9.29
C ASN A 156 7.34 -22.97 10.73
N ASP A 157 7.99 -22.23 11.60
CA ASP A 157 7.63 -22.14 13.01
C ASP A 157 6.83 -20.84 13.28
N MET A 158 5.53 -21.00 13.57
CA MET A 158 4.64 -19.87 13.89
C MET A 158 5.05 -19.14 15.17
N GLY A 159 5.68 -19.82 16.13
CA GLY A 159 6.10 -19.19 17.38
C GLY A 159 7.17 -18.12 17.17
N LYS A 160 7.98 -18.24 16.12
CA LYS A 160 9.01 -17.26 15.77
C LYS A 160 8.47 -16.08 14.94
N LEU A 161 7.27 -16.21 14.37
CA LEU A 161 6.73 -15.23 13.42
C LEU A 161 6.62 -13.81 14.00
N PRO A 162 6.04 -13.57 15.21
CA PRO A 162 5.92 -12.22 15.74
C PRO A 162 7.27 -11.53 15.99
N HIS A 163 8.24 -12.26 16.51
CA HIS A 163 9.58 -11.73 16.79
C HIS A 163 10.31 -11.38 15.49
N LEU A 164 10.26 -12.31 14.51
CA LEU A 164 10.87 -12.10 13.21
C LEU A 164 10.26 -10.90 12.45
N ILE A 165 8.92 -10.71 12.54
CA ILE A 165 8.25 -9.53 11.97
C ILE A 165 8.80 -8.26 12.59
N ASN A 166 8.90 -8.18 13.92
CA ASN A 166 9.42 -7.00 14.60
C ASN A 166 10.87 -6.69 14.20
N ASP A 167 11.70 -7.72 14.10
CA ASP A 167 13.10 -7.57 13.69
C ASP A 167 13.22 -7.06 12.25
N ILE A 168 12.40 -7.58 11.33
CA ILE A 168 12.37 -7.12 9.94
C ILE A 168 11.86 -5.66 9.87
N VAL A 169 10.77 -5.32 10.53
CA VAL A 169 10.18 -3.97 10.52
C VAL A 169 11.15 -2.94 11.10
N ALA A 170 11.95 -3.32 12.11
CA ALA A 170 12.97 -2.44 12.70
C ALA A 170 14.03 -1.99 11.69
N THR A 171 14.28 -2.76 10.62
CA THR A 171 15.20 -2.39 9.53
C THR A 171 14.59 -1.41 8.53
N LYS A 172 13.31 -1.04 8.67
CA LYS A 172 12.56 -0.10 7.82
C LYS A 172 12.62 -0.45 6.33
N PRO A 173 12.17 -1.66 5.93
CA PRO A 173 12.11 -2.02 4.52
C PRO A 173 11.06 -1.18 3.79
N GLU A 174 11.25 -0.90 2.51
CA GLU A 174 10.29 -0.21 1.65
C GLU A 174 9.01 -1.01 1.45
N SER A 175 9.13 -2.34 1.46
CA SER A 175 8.00 -3.23 1.32
C SER A 175 8.21 -4.49 2.14
N PHE A 176 7.17 -4.92 2.84
CA PHE A 176 7.17 -6.15 3.62
C PHE A 176 5.82 -6.86 3.50
N GLU A 177 5.82 -8.06 2.94
CA GLU A 177 4.62 -8.86 2.76
C GLU A 177 4.83 -10.31 3.19
N VAL A 178 3.78 -10.92 3.73
CA VAL A 178 3.80 -12.31 4.23
C VAL A 178 2.73 -13.12 3.51
N PHE A 179 3.08 -14.31 3.05
CA PHE A 179 2.16 -15.29 2.48
C PHE A 179 2.18 -16.57 3.30
N ASP A 180 1.03 -17.20 3.40
CA ASP A 180 0.91 -18.55 3.94
C ASP A 180 1.10 -19.64 2.86
N ASP A 181 1.16 -20.90 3.29
CA ASP A 181 1.27 -22.03 2.41
C ASP A 181 0.04 -22.24 1.51
N HIS A 182 -1.13 -21.75 1.92
CA HIS A 182 -2.36 -21.81 1.12
C HIS A 182 -2.28 -20.87 -0.09
N THR A 183 -1.79 -19.65 0.11
CA THR A 183 -1.55 -18.69 -0.98
C THR A 183 -0.53 -19.23 -1.97
N MET A 184 0.54 -19.89 -1.48
CA MET A 184 1.54 -20.51 -2.35
C MET A 184 0.96 -21.70 -3.13
N LYS A 185 0.15 -22.56 -2.52
CA LYS A 185 -0.56 -23.65 -3.20
C LYS A 185 -1.47 -23.13 -4.30
N LEU A 186 -2.21 -22.06 -4.00
CA LEU A 186 -3.08 -21.40 -4.97
C LEU A 186 -2.29 -20.88 -6.17
N ALA A 187 -1.15 -20.20 -5.93
CA ALA A 187 -0.27 -19.72 -7.00
C ALA A 187 0.23 -20.87 -7.88
N LEU A 188 0.59 -22.01 -7.30
CA LEU A 188 1.00 -23.21 -8.05
C LEU A 188 -0.14 -23.81 -8.88
N GLN A 189 -1.36 -23.86 -8.36
CA GLN A 189 -2.54 -24.33 -9.10
C GLN A 189 -2.85 -23.46 -10.33
N PHE A 190 -2.57 -22.17 -10.24
CA PHE A 190 -2.79 -21.22 -11.33
C PHE A 190 -1.57 -20.97 -12.22
N MET A 191 -0.53 -21.78 -12.10
CA MET A 191 0.66 -21.68 -12.93
C MET A 191 0.36 -21.59 -14.45
N PRO A 192 -0.61 -22.36 -15.02
CA PRO A 192 -0.96 -22.24 -16.43
C PRO A 192 -1.48 -20.84 -16.83
N GLN A 193 -2.13 -20.12 -15.93
CA GLN A 193 -2.60 -18.75 -16.18
C GLN A 193 -1.46 -17.74 -16.18
N PHE A 194 -0.39 -17.98 -15.41
CA PHE A 194 0.82 -17.16 -15.45
C PHE A 194 1.51 -17.20 -16.80
N VAL A 195 1.42 -18.31 -17.54
CA VAL A 195 1.91 -18.39 -18.93
C VAL A 195 1.27 -17.32 -19.82
N LYS A 196 -0.02 -17.06 -19.63
CA LYS A 196 -0.75 -16.03 -20.41
C LYS A 196 -0.34 -14.61 -20.02
N ILE A 197 0.05 -14.39 -18.76
CA ILE A 197 0.42 -13.06 -18.22
C ILE A 197 1.88 -12.73 -18.55
N LEU A 198 2.78 -13.67 -18.36
CA LEU A 198 4.23 -13.48 -18.49
C LEU A 198 4.78 -13.83 -19.88
N GLY A 199 3.97 -14.52 -20.70
CA GLY A 199 4.42 -15.15 -21.91
C GLY A 199 5.28 -16.41 -21.66
N LEU A 200 5.58 -17.15 -22.74
CA LEU A 200 6.31 -18.42 -22.65
C LEU A 200 7.71 -18.27 -22.01
N TRP A 201 8.47 -17.29 -22.48
CA TRP A 201 9.83 -17.04 -21.97
C TRP A 201 9.87 -16.56 -20.51
N GLY A 202 8.91 -15.72 -20.12
CA GLY A 202 8.76 -15.30 -18.71
C GLY A 202 8.43 -16.46 -17.80
N THR A 203 7.59 -17.39 -18.25
CA THR A 203 7.21 -18.59 -17.49
C THR A 203 8.34 -19.59 -17.39
N ILE A 204 9.08 -19.84 -18.47
CA ILE A 204 10.29 -20.67 -18.45
C ILE A 204 11.31 -20.10 -17.45
N GLY A 205 11.56 -18.78 -17.53
CA GLY A 205 12.45 -18.11 -16.58
C GLY A 205 11.96 -18.16 -15.12
N MET A 206 10.64 -18.13 -14.87
CA MET A 206 10.04 -18.39 -13.56
C MET A 206 10.29 -19.83 -13.11
N GLY A 207 10.10 -20.81 -13.99
CA GLY A 207 10.37 -22.21 -13.72
C GLY A 207 11.82 -22.43 -13.26
N PHE A 208 12.78 -21.90 -13.99
CA PHE A 208 14.20 -22.00 -13.63
C PHE A 208 14.52 -21.28 -12.31
N GLN A 209 13.97 -20.11 -12.07
CA GLN A 209 14.19 -19.36 -10.83
C GLN A 209 13.68 -20.10 -9.61
N PHE A 210 12.49 -20.70 -9.71
CA PHE A 210 11.84 -21.38 -8.58
C PHE A 210 12.14 -22.88 -8.52
N LEU A 211 12.90 -23.43 -9.48
CA LEU A 211 13.24 -24.85 -9.50
C LEU A 211 13.88 -25.36 -8.19
N PRO A 212 14.86 -24.67 -7.57
CA PRO A 212 15.42 -25.11 -6.29
C PRO A 212 14.39 -25.10 -5.15
N GLN A 213 13.48 -24.10 -5.16
CA GLN A 213 12.38 -24.04 -4.21
C GLN A 213 11.36 -25.16 -4.47
N LEU A 214 11.03 -25.40 -5.74
CA LEU A 214 10.10 -26.46 -6.15
C LEU A 214 10.60 -27.85 -5.73
N LEU A 215 11.87 -28.13 -5.94
CA LEU A 215 12.52 -29.36 -5.44
C LEU A 215 12.47 -29.43 -3.91
N THR A 216 12.75 -28.33 -3.22
CA THR A 216 12.61 -28.28 -1.76
C THR A 216 11.17 -28.55 -1.32
N PHE A 217 10.18 -28.01 -2.03
CA PHE A 217 8.76 -28.21 -1.74
C PHE A 217 8.32 -29.66 -1.95
N ILE A 218 8.84 -30.33 -2.98
CA ILE A 218 8.57 -31.76 -3.23
C ILE A 218 9.09 -32.64 -2.09
N PHE A 219 10.31 -32.35 -1.60
CA PHE A 219 10.97 -33.19 -0.59
C PHE A 219 10.67 -32.78 0.86
N LYS A 220 10.44 -31.48 1.15
CA LYS A 220 10.27 -30.96 2.51
C LYS A 220 8.92 -30.27 2.76
N GLY A 221 8.05 -30.19 1.74
CA GLY A 221 6.79 -29.46 1.80
C GLY A 221 6.96 -27.94 1.62
N LEU A 222 5.83 -27.27 1.44
CA LEU A 222 5.78 -25.78 1.36
C LEU A 222 6.09 -25.20 2.73
N PRO A 223 6.83 -24.07 2.81
CA PRO A 223 7.00 -23.36 4.06
C PRO A 223 5.64 -22.84 4.53
N LYS A 224 5.43 -22.80 5.85
CA LYS A 224 4.21 -22.26 6.45
C LYS A 224 4.01 -20.79 6.09
N PHE A 225 5.10 -20.04 6.06
CA PHE A 225 5.10 -18.64 5.66
C PHE A 225 6.27 -18.34 4.72
N THR A 226 6.02 -17.49 3.75
CA THR A 226 7.05 -16.86 2.91
C THR A 226 6.91 -15.36 3.05
N MET A 227 7.98 -14.70 3.44
CA MET A 227 8.05 -13.25 3.62
C MET A 227 8.84 -12.65 2.47
N LEU A 228 8.30 -11.60 1.85
CA LEU A 228 8.99 -10.78 0.87
C LEU A 228 9.39 -9.47 1.54
N VAL A 229 10.67 -9.19 1.57
CA VAL A 229 11.26 -7.97 2.15
C VAL A 229 12.02 -7.26 1.06
N GLU A 230 11.62 -6.04 0.71
CA GLU A 230 12.26 -5.24 -0.33
C GLU A 230 12.94 -4.01 0.28
N PHE A 231 14.17 -3.79 -0.13
CA PHE A 231 14.92 -2.56 0.13
C PHE A 231 15.18 -1.83 -1.17
N GLU A 232 15.10 -0.50 -1.13
CA GLU A 232 15.42 0.39 -2.24
C GLU A 232 16.54 1.36 -1.83
N GLY A 233 17.20 1.94 -2.84
CA GLY A 233 18.26 2.93 -2.65
C GLY A 233 18.68 3.59 -3.95
N ASP A 234 19.42 4.69 -3.82
CA ASP A 234 19.95 5.42 -4.98
C ASP A 234 21.18 4.73 -5.56
N THR A 235 21.84 3.87 -4.78
CA THR A 235 23.01 3.08 -5.21
C THR A 235 22.83 1.60 -4.91
N GLN A 236 23.48 0.76 -5.71
CA GLN A 236 23.50 -0.69 -5.46
C GLN A 236 24.19 -1.03 -4.12
N ALA A 237 25.21 -0.28 -3.74
CA ALA A 237 25.95 -0.49 -2.49
C ALA A 237 25.05 -0.29 -1.26
N GLU A 238 24.23 0.76 -1.26
CA GLU A 238 23.25 1.04 -0.20
C GLU A 238 22.26 -0.11 -0.03
N VAL A 239 21.72 -0.63 -1.13
CA VAL A 239 20.77 -1.75 -1.10
C VAL A 239 21.43 -3.02 -0.54
N VAL A 240 22.67 -3.31 -0.97
CA VAL A 240 23.43 -4.45 -0.46
C VAL A 240 23.69 -4.32 1.04
N GLU A 241 24.08 -3.14 1.52
CA GLU A 241 24.28 -2.88 2.94
C GLU A 241 23.01 -3.12 3.77
N LYS A 242 21.87 -2.58 3.34
CA LYS A 242 20.57 -2.80 3.99
C LYS A 242 20.22 -4.30 4.08
N ILE A 243 20.46 -5.03 3.00
CA ILE A 243 20.23 -6.49 2.92
C ILE A 243 21.12 -7.25 3.89
N GLU A 244 22.41 -6.96 3.90
CA GLU A 244 23.38 -7.64 4.78
C GLU A 244 23.11 -7.32 6.26
N ASN A 245 22.68 -6.10 6.57
CA ASN A 245 22.27 -5.74 7.93
C ASN A 245 21.05 -6.56 8.39
N LEU A 246 20.02 -6.70 7.53
CA LEU A 246 18.88 -7.56 7.87
C LEU A 246 19.34 -9.02 8.05
N LYS A 247 20.15 -9.58 7.14
CA LYS A 247 20.63 -10.96 7.25
C LYS A 247 21.35 -11.21 8.58
N LYS A 248 22.23 -10.31 8.99
CA LYS A 248 22.93 -10.39 10.28
C LYS A 248 21.95 -10.37 11.47
N GLN A 249 20.95 -9.48 11.42
CA GLN A 249 19.97 -9.34 12.49
C GLN A 249 19.13 -10.60 12.69
N ILE A 250 18.76 -11.29 11.59
CA ILE A 250 17.88 -12.48 11.65
C ILE A 250 18.62 -13.82 11.55
N ASP A 251 19.96 -13.83 11.51
CA ASP A 251 20.78 -15.05 11.37
C ASP A 251 20.50 -16.07 12.47
N HIS A 252 20.26 -15.58 13.69
CA HIS A 252 19.99 -16.43 14.87
C HIS A 252 18.68 -17.26 14.74
N TYR A 253 17.79 -16.95 13.78
CA TYR A 253 16.61 -17.77 13.51
C TYR A 253 16.90 -19.00 12.65
N GLY A 254 18.05 -19.07 11.97
CA GLY A 254 18.47 -20.19 11.11
C GLY A 254 17.55 -20.36 9.89
N LEU A 255 17.11 -19.26 9.26
CA LEU A 255 16.12 -19.26 8.19
C LEU A 255 16.74 -19.46 6.81
N LYS A 256 15.96 -20.05 5.90
CA LYS A 256 16.31 -20.10 4.49
C LYS A 256 15.93 -18.77 3.84
N ILE A 257 16.96 -18.05 3.34
CA ILE A 257 16.82 -16.76 2.68
C ILE A 257 17.23 -16.91 1.22
N ASN A 258 16.38 -16.45 0.30
CA ASN A 258 16.67 -16.38 -1.12
C ASN A 258 16.71 -14.90 -1.54
N LEU A 259 17.83 -14.47 -2.11
CA LEU A 259 18.01 -13.12 -2.62
C LEU A 259 17.66 -13.06 -4.10
N ALA A 260 16.78 -12.15 -4.48
CA ALA A 260 16.53 -11.79 -5.87
C ALA A 260 17.39 -10.58 -6.24
N GLU A 261 18.57 -10.84 -6.77
CA GLU A 261 19.56 -9.81 -7.12
C GLU A 261 19.17 -8.97 -8.35
N LYS A 262 18.39 -9.57 -9.26
CA LYS A 262 17.98 -8.92 -10.49
C LYS A 262 16.50 -8.49 -10.40
N LYS A 263 16.19 -7.31 -10.89
CA LYS A 263 14.82 -6.79 -10.96
C LYS A 263 13.84 -7.81 -11.57
N ALA A 264 14.23 -8.49 -12.65
CA ALA A 264 13.39 -9.52 -13.26
C ALA A 264 13.08 -10.71 -12.33
N GLN A 265 13.96 -11.01 -11.36
CA GLN A 265 13.70 -12.05 -10.35
C GLN A 265 12.73 -11.52 -9.28
N ALA A 266 12.92 -10.29 -8.81
CA ALA A 266 12.00 -9.64 -7.89
C ALA A 266 10.59 -9.49 -8.48
N ASP A 267 10.51 -9.04 -9.74
CA ASP A 267 9.23 -8.88 -10.45
C ASP A 267 8.41 -10.17 -10.51
N ARG A 268 9.04 -11.35 -10.59
CA ARG A 268 8.33 -12.65 -10.59
C ARG A 268 7.67 -12.96 -9.24
N TYR A 269 8.33 -12.64 -8.11
CA TYR A 269 7.72 -12.74 -6.78
C TYR A 269 6.51 -11.80 -6.67
N TRP A 270 6.68 -10.56 -7.14
CA TRP A 270 5.61 -9.56 -7.13
C TRP A 270 4.44 -9.93 -8.04
N VAL A 271 4.69 -10.57 -9.20
CA VAL A 271 3.61 -11.07 -10.08
C VAL A 271 2.79 -12.14 -9.35
N ILE A 272 3.43 -13.11 -8.69
CA ILE A 272 2.72 -14.12 -7.90
C ILE A 272 1.82 -13.44 -6.87
N ARG A 273 2.33 -12.46 -6.15
CA ARG A 273 1.58 -11.72 -5.14
C ARG A 273 0.39 -10.95 -5.72
N ARG A 274 0.60 -10.19 -6.78
CA ARG A 274 -0.44 -9.34 -7.36
C ARG A 274 -1.55 -10.14 -8.04
N GLU A 275 -1.17 -11.21 -8.73
CA GLU A 275 -2.12 -12.00 -9.52
C GLU A 275 -2.86 -13.05 -8.71
N SER A 276 -2.34 -13.49 -7.56
CA SER A 276 -3.00 -14.51 -6.73
C SER A 276 -4.42 -14.09 -6.33
N PHE A 277 -4.66 -12.82 -5.97
CA PHE A 277 -5.99 -12.31 -5.68
C PHE A 277 -6.91 -12.26 -6.91
N ASN A 278 -6.38 -11.82 -8.05
CA ASN A 278 -7.14 -11.77 -9.30
C ASN A 278 -7.55 -13.16 -9.78
N LEU A 279 -6.66 -14.12 -9.66
CA LEU A 279 -6.89 -15.52 -10.02
C LEU A 279 -7.91 -16.16 -9.07
N LEU A 280 -7.81 -15.90 -7.78
CA LEU A 280 -8.77 -16.34 -6.79
C LEU A 280 -10.18 -15.85 -7.16
N ARG A 281 -10.34 -14.54 -7.37
CA ARG A 281 -11.63 -13.92 -7.71
C ARG A 281 -12.26 -14.51 -8.97
N LYS A 282 -11.46 -14.86 -9.98
CA LYS A 282 -11.94 -15.47 -11.25
C LYS A 282 -12.39 -16.91 -11.09
N ASN A 283 -11.88 -17.62 -10.08
CA ASN A 283 -12.11 -19.06 -9.90
C ASN A 283 -13.05 -19.41 -8.75
N VAL A 284 -13.61 -18.42 -8.06
CA VAL A 284 -14.68 -18.64 -7.09
C VAL A 284 -15.93 -19.08 -7.85
N LYS A 285 -16.24 -20.37 -7.82
CA LYS A 285 -17.38 -20.98 -8.50
C LYS A 285 -18.72 -20.76 -7.77
N ASP A 286 -18.65 -20.67 -6.45
CA ASP A 286 -19.80 -20.41 -5.59
C ASP A 286 -19.70 -19.00 -5.03
N LYS A 287 -20.83 -18.31 -4.82
CA LYS A 287 -20.90 -16.96 -4.23
C LYS A 287 -20.37 -16.87 -2.78
N GLN A 288 -19.61 -17.86 -2.33
CA GLN A 288 -18.96 -17.87 -1.02
C GLN A 288 -17.70 -17.00 -1.07
N CYS A 289 -17.63 -15.99 -0.21
CA CYS A 289 -16.41 -15.23 0.04
C CYS A 289 -15.35 -16.17 0.63
N ILE A 290 -14.35 -16.52 -0.17
CA ILE A 290 -13.15 -17.17 0.36
C ILE A 290 -12.23 -16.07 0.88
N PHE A 291 -12.21 -15.88 2.20
CA PHE A 291 -11.24 -15.02 2.87
C PHE A 291 -9.90 -15.75 2.92
N TYR A 292 -8.97 -15.40 2.03
CA TYR A 292 -7.55 -15.65 2.25
C TYR A 292 -6.95 -14.39 2.85
N ALA A 293 -6.44 -14.50 4.06
CA ALA A 293 -5.75 -13.41 4.72
C ALA A 293 -4.40 -13.18 4.04
N LEU A 294 -4.32 -12.20 3.17
CA LEU A 294 -3.05 -11.58 2.78
C LEU A 294 -2.69 -10.61 3.90
N PHE A 295 -1.79 -11.01 4.77
CA PHE A 295 -1.26 -10.12 5.80
C PHE A 295 -0.23 -9.20 5.15
N THR A 296 -0.57 -7.95 5.00
CA THR A 296 0.41 -6.88 4.89
C THR A 296 0.71 -6.42 6.30
N CYS A 297 1.94 -6.63 6.76
CA CYS A 297 2.43 -5.97 7.96
C CYS A 297 2.62 -4.49 7.63
N THR A 298 1.73 -3.64 8.09
CA THR A 298 1.83 -2.18 7.97
C THR A 298 1.84 -1.56 9.36
#